data_2edb1afadbf32cf081621c69317b892d
#
_entry.id   2edb1afadbf32cf081621c69317b892d
#
_cell.length_a   1.000
_cell.length_b   1.000
_cell.length_c   1.000
_cell.angle_alpha   90.00
_cell.angle_beta   90.00
_cell.angle_gamma   90.00
#
_symmetry.space_group_name_H-M   'P 1'
#
loop_
_entity.id
_entity.type
_entity.pdbx_description
1 polymer ?
#
loop_
_entity_poly.entity_id
_entity_poly.type
_entity_poly.pdbx_seq_one_letter_code
_entity_poly.pdbx_strand_id
1 'polypeptide(L)'
;MNITVYHASCAEVKNPSVDVNGENLGFGKGFYLTNSKAEAEAWARKIAAENGKDANPIISVYEFNYFKTKNVGYRFNEFETYNKEWLNFVVDCRKGKDVTADYDIVIAGGLDNEIADIVEDYENNNITAEEAVEQLRYNDVKFQICILNQEIIDFNLEFVEQLTM
;
A
#
# COMPACT_ATOMS: atom_id res chain seq x y z
N MET A 1 17.47 -5.37 11.27
CA MET A 1 16.67 -6.54 10.82
C MET A 1 15.87 -6.19 9.58
N ASN A 2 15.94 -7.04 8.56
CA ASN A 2 15.18 -6.85 7.33
C ASN A 2 13.90 -7.68 7.34
N ILE A 3 12.86 -7.16 6.74
CA ILE A 3 11.63 -7.92 6.48
C ILE A 3 11.49 -8.11 4.97
N THR A 4 10.97 -9.26 4.59
CA THR A 4 10.71 -9.56 3.18
C THR A 4 9.39 -8.91 2.77
N VAL A 5 9.42 -8.14 1.69
CA VAL A 5 8.25 -7.45 1.17
C VAL A 5 8.12 -7.69 -0.33
N TYR A 6 6.91 -7.52 -0.84
CA TYR A 6 6.54 -7.90 -2.20
C TYR A 6 5.83 -6.75 -2.91
N HIS A 7 6.18 -6.54 -4.17
CA HIS A 7 5.50 -5.59 -5.05
C HIS A 7 4.86 -6.36 -6.19
N ALA A 8 3.56 -6.13 -6.39
CA ALA A 8 2.78 -6.79 -7.44
C ALA A 8 2.73 -5.92 -8.69
N SER A 9 2.96 -6.54 -9.84
CA SER A 9 2.87 -5.84 -11.13
C SER A 9 2.73 -6.86 -12.26
N CYS A 10 2.86 -6.40 -13.49
CA CYS A 10 2.99 -7.28 -14.65
C CYS A 10 4.35 -7.11 -15.35
N ALA A 11 5.32 -6.52 -14.63
CA ALA A 11 6.70 -6.34 -15.08
C ALA A 11 7.65 -6.39 -13.88
N GLU A 12 8.89 -6.81 -14.12
CA GLU A 12 9.91 -6.76 -13.07
C GLU A 12 10.23 -5.31 -12.71
N VAL A 13 10.26 -5.01 -11.41
CA VAL A 13 10.62 -3.69 -10.90
C VAL A 13 11.89 -3.84 -10.06
N LYS A 14 13.03 -3.77 -10.73
CA LYS A 14 14.36 -3.91 -10.11
C LYS A 14 14.83 -2.60 -9.48
N ASN A 15 14.49 -1.48 -10.10
CA ASN A 15 14.86 -0.15 -9.64
C ASN A 15 13.58 0.68 -9.40
N PRO A 16 12.89 0.46 -8.25
CA PRO A 16 11.63 1.11 -8.01
C PRO A 16 11.76 2.62 -7.79
N SER A 17 10.73 3.34 -8.18
CA SER A 17 10.64 4.80 -8.02
C SER A 17 9.26 5.17 -7.50
N VAL A 18 9.22 6.12 -6.58
CA VAL A 18 7.95 6.66 -6.08
C VAL A 18 7.20 7.47 -7.14
N ASP A 19 7.90 7.99 -8.14
CA ASP A 19 7.32 8.81 -9.21
C ASP A 19 6.99 8.02 -10.47
N VAL A 20 7.96 7.26 -10.97
CA VAL A 20 7.85 6.54 -12.25
C VAL A 20 7.00 5.27 -12.10
N ASN A 21 7.24 4.52 -11.02
CA ASN A 21 6.53 3.27 -10.73
C ASN A 21 5.42 3.47 -9.70
N GLY A 22 5.14 4.72 -9.33
CA GLY A 22 4.18 5.04 -8.31
C GLY A 22 2.75 4.85 -8.76
N GLU A 23 1.95 4.32 -7.85
CA GLU A 23 0.51 4.12 -8.02
C GLU A 23 -0.21 4.81 -6.89
N ASN A 24 -1.52 5.01 -7.03
CA ASN A 24 -2.33 5.52 -5.93
C ASN A 24 -3.34 4.43 -5.55
N LEU A 25 -2.98 3.65 -4.53
CA LEU A 25 -3.81 2.55 -4.04
C LEU A 25 -4.50 2.88 -2.71
N GLY A 26 -4.63 4.16 -2.40
CA GLY A 26 -5.39 4.62 -1.25
C GLY A 26 -4.67 5.63 -0.35
N PHE A 27 -3.34 5.71 -0.40
CA PHE A 27 -2.54 6.58 0.48
C PHE A 27 -1.77 7.65 -0.28
N GLY A 28 -2.19 7.92 -1.51
CA GLY A 28 -1.48 8.83 -2.38
C GLY A 28 -0.54 8.11 -3.33
N LYS A 29 0.15 8.87 -4.15
CA LYS A 29 1.09 8.33 -5.13
C LYS A 29 2.39 7.94 -4.43
N GLY A 30 2.77 6.67 -4.55
CA GLY A 30 3.97 6.14 -3.93
C GLY A 30 4.28 4.75 -4.45
N PHE A 31 5.26 4.09 -3.83
CA PHE A 31 5.62 2.72 -4.15
C PHE A 31 5.00 1.78 -3.12
N TYR A 32 4.12 0.90 -3.57
CA TYR A 32 3.31 0.04 -2.71
C TYR A 32 3.87 -1.37 -2.60
N LEU A 33 3.93 -1.86 -1.35
CA LEU A 33 4.44 -3.17 -1.02
C LEU A 33 3.50 -3.84 -0.01
N THR A 34 3.63 -5.15 0.14
CA THR A 34 2.98 -5.90 1.22
C THR A 34 3.96 -6.90 1.79
N ASN A 35 3.78 -7.26 3.05
CA ASN A 35 4.55 -8.34 3.68
C ASN A 35 3.91 -9.70 3.49
N SER A 36 2.76 -9.77 2.82
CA SER A 36 2.03 -11.01 2.57
C SER A 36 2.20 -11.42 1.10
N LYS A 37 2.87 -12.56 0.88
CA LYS A 37 3.04 -13.10 -0.46
C LYS A 37 1.68 -13.41 -1.10
N ALA A 38 0.73 -13.94 -0.33
CA ALA A 38 -0.61 -14.26 -0.83
C ALA A 38 -1.35 -13.01 -1.33
N GLU A 39 -1.22 -11.89 -0.61
CA GLU A 39 -1.81 -10.61 -1.03
C GLU A 39 -1.16 -10.11 -2.30
N ALA A 40 0.17 -10.21 -2.40
CA ALA A 40 0.89 -9.80 -3.59
C ALA A 40 0.47 -10.63 -4.80
N GLU A 41 0.28 -11.94 -4.62
CA GLU A 41 -0.17 -12.83 -5.69
C GLU A 41 -1.57 -12.44 -6.20
N ALA A 42 -2.50 -12.19 -5.28
CA ALA A 42 -3.86 -11.76 -5.66
C ALA A 42 -3.83 -10.43 -6.41
N TRP A 43 -3.03 -9.51 -5.95
CA TRP A 43 -2.83 -8.21 -6.58
C TRP A 43 -2.23 -8.31 -7.98
N ALA A 44 -1.19 -9.13 -8.12
CA ALA A 44 -0.51 -9.32 -9.40
C ALA A 44 -1.46 -9.90 -10.44
N ARG A 45 -2.30 -10.87 -10.04
CA ARG A 45 -3.31 -11.45 -10.93
C ARG A 45 -4.33 -10.41 -11.38
N LYS A 46 -4.77 -9.55 -10.46
CA LYS A 46 -5.72 -8.49 -10.77
C LYS A 46 -5.13 -7.48 -11.75
N ILE A 47 -3.89 -7.05 -11.50
CA ILE A 47 -3.18 -6.10 -12.36
C ILE A 47 -3.00 -6.69 -13.77
N ALA A 48 -2.57 -7.96 -13.85
CA ALA A 48 -2.40 -8.63 -15.14
C ALA A 48 -3.71 -8.74 -15.90
N ALA A 49 -4.80 -9.06 -15.22
CA ALA A 49 -6.12 -9.16 -15.83
C ALA A 49 -6.59 -7.81 -16.41
N GLU A 50 -6.26 -6.72 -15.73
CA GLU A 50 -6.60 -5.36 -16.18
C GLU A 50 -5.75 -4.90 -17.37
N ASN A 51 -4.57 -5.50 -17.55
CA ASN A 51 -3.62 -5.11 -18.62
C ASN A 51 -3.70 -5.98 -19.88
N GLY A 52 -4.65 -6.91 -19.92
CA GLY A 52 -4.92 -7.72 -21.09
C GLY A 52 -4.41 -9.16 -21.00
N LYS A 53 -4.81 -9.97 -21.98
CA LYS A 53 -4.55 -11.42 -21.94
C LYS A 53 -3.08 -11.81 -22.07
N ASP A 54 -2.24 -10.93 -22.58
CA ASP A 54 -0.82 -11.20 -22.76
C ASP A 54 0.02 -10.76 -21.55
N ALA A 55 -0.61 -10.07 -20.58
CA ALA A 55 0.08 -9.66 -19.38
C ALA A 55 0.21 -10.83 -18.40
N ASN A 56 1.37 -10.95 -17.78
CA ASN A 56 1.65 -11.99 -16.80
C ASN A 56 1.76 -11.38 -15.40
N PRO A 57 1.18 -12.02 -14.39
CA PRO A 57 1.36 -11.54 -13.02
C PRO A 57 2.80 -11.78 -12.57
N ILE A 58 3.43 -10.73 -12.04
CA ILE A 58 4.82 -10.75 -11.59
C ILE A 58 4.90 -10.15 -10.20
N ILE A 59 5.70 -10.79 -9.35
CA ILE A 59 5.99 -10.27 -8.02
C ILE A 59 7.48 -9.97 -7.95
N SER A 60 7.82 -8.73 -7.58
CA SER A 60 9.19 -8.35 -7.28
C SER A 60 9.39 -8.43 -5.77
N VAL A 61 10.43 -9.09 -5.33
CA VAL A 61 10.71 -9.36 -3.93
C VAL A 61 11.85 -8.47 -3.45
N TYR A 62 11.67 -7.87 -2.28
CA TYR A 62 12.67 -6.99 -1.68
C TYR A 62 12.88 -7.34 -0.21
N GLU A 63 14.06 -6.96 0.30
CA GLU A 63 14.32 -6.90 1.73
C GLU A 63 14.21 -5.44 2.16
N PHE A 64 13.38 -5.16 3.16
CA PHE A 64 13.15 -3.83 3.68
C PHE A 64 13.68 -3.72 5.10
N ASN A 65 14.56 -2.73 5.35
CA ASN A 65 15.09 -2.49 6.68
C ASN A 65 14.20 -1.52 7.46
N TYR A 66 13.16 -2.07 8.06
CA TYR A 66 12.17 -1.32 8.82
C TYR A 66 12.77 -0.55 10.00
N PHE A 67 13.60 -1.24 10.80
CA PHE A 67 14.16 -0.62 12.01
C PHE A 67 15.15 0.48 11.70
N LYS A 68 15.99 0.32 10.69
CA LYS A 68 16.90 1.36 10.25
C LYS A 68 16.11 2.58 9.77
N THR A 69 15.04 2.36 9.01
CA THR A 69 14.18 3.44 8.51
C THR A 69 13.56 4.22 9.67
N LYS A 70 13.08 3.51 10.70
CA LYS A 70 12.56 4.13 11.91
C LYS A 70 13.63 4.94 12.65
N ASN A 71 14.81 4.34 12.83
CA ASN A 71 15.89 4.94 13.63
C ASN A 71 16.50 6.18 12.97
N VAL A 72 16.51 6.24 11.64
CA VAL A 72 17.02 7.41 10.90
C VAL A 72 16.09 8.62 11.11
N GLY A 73 14.82 8.38 11.41
CA GLY A 73 13.88 9.46 11.71
C GLY A 73 12.95 9.87 10.59
N TYR A 74 12.76 8.99 9.59
CA TYR A 74 11.73 9.22 8.58
C TYR A 74 10.36 9.26 9.21
N ARG A 75 9.46 10.04 8.62
CA ARG A 75 8.12 10.29 9.17
C ARG A 75 7.17 9.16 8.79
N PHE A 76 6.86 8.30 9.77
CA PHE A 76 5.95 7.17 9.61
C PHE A 76 4.54 7.55 9.98
N ASN A 77 3.56 7.05 9.22
CA ASN A 77 2.18 7.02 9.63
C ASN A 77 1.72 5.56 9.61
N GLU A 78 1.54 4.97 10.79
CA GLU A 78 1.18 3.56 10.93
C GLU A 78 -0.19 3.43 11.58
N PHE A 79 -1.05 2.62 10.96
CA PHE A 79 -2.36 2.28 11.52
C PHE A 79 -2.43 0.77 11.71
N GLU A 80 -2.65 0.33 12.94
CA GLU A 80 -2.73 -1.10 13.26
C GLU A 80 -4.10 -1.69 12.93
N THR A 81 -5.13 -0.86 12.89
CA THR A 81 -6.52 -1.29 12.64
C THR A 81 -7.22 -0.32 11.72
N TYR A 82 -8.38 -0.75 11.20
CA TYR A 82 -9.31 0.13 10.50
C TYR A 82 -10.10 0.93 11.55
N ASN A 83 -9.60 2.10 11.93
CA ASN A 83 -10.26 2.97 12.88
C ASN A 83 -10.72 4.28 12.21
N LYS A 84 -11.27 5.20 13.00
CA LYS A 84 -11.79 6.47 12.49
C LYS A 84 -10.66 7.31 11.89
N GLU A 85 -9.49 7.31 12.50
CA GLU A 85 -8.33 8.04 12.02
C GLU A 85 -7.86 7.50 10.66
N TRP A 86 -7.83 6.18 10.50
CA TRP A 86 -7.54 5.54 9.23
C TRP A 86 -8.55 5.93 8.16
N LEU A 87 -9.85 5.89 8.52
CA LEU A 87 -10.93 6.20 7.61
C LEU A 87 -10.82 7.63 7.07
N ASN A 88 -10.59 8.59 7.95
CA ASN A 88 -10.44 9.99 7.58
C ASN A 88 -9.17 10.22 6.76
N PHE A 89 -8.08 9.54 7.10
CA PHE A 89 -6.84 9.62 6.35
C PHE A 89 -7.03 9.15 4.90
N VAL A 90 -7.68 8.01 4.71
CA VAL A 90 -7.93 7.45 3.38
C VAL A 90 -8.85 8.37 2.57
N VAL A 91 -9.89 8.91 3.18
CA VAL A 91 -10.81 9.83 2.50
C VAL A 91 -10.07 11.10 2.06
N ASP A 92 -9.20 11.65 2.90
CA ASP A 92 -8.36 12.80 2.55
C ASP A 92 -7.47 12.48 1.34
N CYS A 93 -6.85 11.30 1.33
CA CYS A 93 -6.04 10.87 0.19
C CYS A 93 -6.86 10.75 -1.10
N ARG A 94 -8.07 10.22 -0.99
CA ARG A 94 -8.97 10.07 -2.14
C ARG A 94 -9.42 11.43 -2.69
N LYS A 95 -9.49 12.44 -1.83
CA LYS A 95 -9.82 13.82 -2.23
C LYS A 95 -8.61 14.59 -2.79
N GLY A 96 -7.46 13.95 -2.85
CA GLY A 96 -6.27 14.53 -3.46
C GLY A 96 -5.31 15.22 -2.51
N LYS A 97 -5.44 15.02 -1.20
CA LYS A 97 -4.51 15.59 -0.24
C LYS A 97 -3.11 15.02 -0.49
N ASP A 98 -2.11 15.90 -0.52
CA ASP A 98 -0.71 15.50 -0.66
C ASP A 98 -0.15 15.10 0.70
N VAL A 99 -0.07 13.80 0.95
CA VAL A 99 0.42 13.27 2.22
C VAL A 99 1.95 13.29 2.32
N THR A 100 2.66 13.55 1.22
CA THR A 100 4.13 13.67 1.24
C THR A 100 4.59 14.88 2.03
N ALA A 101 3.71 15.86 2.22
CA ALA A 101 4.01 17.02 3.07
C ALA A 101 4.20 16.63 4.54
N ASP A 102 3.57 15.54 4.98
CA ASP A 102 3.55 15.13 6.37
C ASP A 102 4.28 13.81 6.62
N TYR A 103 4.33 12.91 5.65
CA TYR A 103 4.84 11.55 5.84
C TYR A 103 5.78 11.10 4.74
N ASP A 104 6.74 10.24 5.12
CA ASP A 104 7.69 9.62 4.21
C ASP A 104 7.28 8.18 3.87
N ILE A 105 6.49 7.56 4.75
CA ILE A 105 6.03 6.18 4.60
C ILE A 105 4.72 6.00 5.37
N VAL A 106 3.78 5.27 4.77
CA VAL A 106 2.51 4.91 5.38
C VAL A 106 2.40 3.39 5.44
N ILE A 107 2.09 2.85 6.62
CA ILE A 107 1.86 1.42 6.81
C ILE A 107 0.46 1.27 7.41
N ALA A 108 -0.45 0.67 6.66
CA ALA A 108 -1.86 0.64 7.05
C ALA A 108 -2.60 -0.46 6.31
N GLY A 109 -3.80 -0.77 6.78
CA GLY A 109 -4.69 -1.67 6.06
C GLY A 109 -5.06 -1.10 4.69
N GLY A 110 -5.04 -1.95 3.68
CA GLY A 110 -5.34 -1.56 2.31
C GLY A 110 -6.82 -1.57 1.98
N LEU A 111 -7.13 -1.12 0.79
CA LEU A 111 -8.48 -1.01 0.26
C LEU A 111 -8.75 -2.15 -0.72
N ASP A 112 -9.22 -3.31 -0.21
CA ASP A 112 -9.78 -4.31 -1.11
C ASP A 112 -11.20 -3.88 -1.52
N ASN A 113 -11.88 -4.68 -2.36
CA ASN A 113 -13.19 -4.27 -2.89
C ASN A 113 -14.23 -3.99 -1.80
N GLU A 114 -14.29 -4.84 -0.77
CA GLU A 114 -15.25 -4.68 0.33
C GLU A 114 -14.93 -3.45 1.18
N ILE A 115 -13.66 -3.29 1.52
CA ILE A 115 -13.20 -2.13 2.29
C ILE A 115 -13.43 -0.84 1.51
N ALA A 116 -13.13 -0.83 0.21
CA ALA A 116 -13.34 0.33 -0.65
C ALA A 116 -14.82 0.73 -0.71
N ASP A 117 -15.73 -0.24 -0.76
CA ASP A 117 -17.17 0.03 -0.78
C ASP A 117 -17.62 0.72 0.51
N ILE A 118 -17.12 0.28 1.65
CA ILE A 118 -17.45 0.90 2.95
C ILE A 118 -16.91 2.34 3.00
N VAL A 119 -15.70 2.56 2.54
CA VAL A 119 -15.09 3.90 2.50
C VAL A 119 -15.92 4.82 1.59
N GLU A 120 -16.34 4.33 0.43
CA GLU A 120 -17.15 5.10 -0.51
C GLU A 120 -18.50 5.47 0.09
N ASP A 121 -19.17 4.54 0.79
CA ASP A 121 -20.44 4.82 1.47
C ASP A 121 -20.28 5.92 2.51
N TYR A 122 -19.19 5.89 3.27
CA TYR A 122 -18.90 6.95 4.23
C TYR A 122 -18.62 8.29 3.53
N GLU A 123 -17.84 8.26 2.47
CA GLU A 123 -17.46 9.44 1.70
C GLU A 123 -18.70 10.12 1.08
N ASN A 124 -19.68 9.32 0.66
CA ASN A 124 -20.93 9.80 0.07
C ASN A 124 -22.01 10.13 1.13
N ASN A 125 -21.66 10.08 2.39
CA ASN A 125 -22.58 10.34 3.52
C ASN A 125 -23.75 9.36 3.61
N ASN A 126 -23.61 8.15 3.08
CA ASN A 126 -24.61 7.10 3.19
C ASN A 126 -24.58 6.41 4.55
N ILE A 127 -23.44 6.44 5.22
CA ILE A 127 -23.24 5.92 6.57
C ILE A 127 -22.41 6.90 7.38
N THR A 128 -22.51 6.83 8.71
CA THR A 128 -21.69 7.64 9.62
C THR A 128 -20.29 7.03 9.77
N ALA A 129 -19.36 7.79 10.34
CA ALA A 129 -18.03 7.29 10.66
C ALA A 129 -18.10 6.09 11.61
N GLU A 130 -18.97 6.15 12.60
CA GLU A 130 -19.18 5.09 13.57
C GLU A 130 -19.71 3.81 12.91
N GLU A 131 -20.66 3.95 11.99
CA GLU A 131 -21.20 2.82 11.22
C GLU A 131 -20.13 2.21 10.31
N ALA A 132 -19.33 3.05 9.66
CA ALA A 132 -18.24 2.59 8.81
C ALA A 132 -17.20 1.78 9.60
N VAL A 133 -16.76 2.30 10.75
CA VAL A 133 -15.80 1.61 11.62
C VAL A 133 -16.38 0.30 12.12
N GLU A 134 -17.66 0.26 12.47
CA GLU A 134 -18.35 -0.97 12.90
C GLU A 134 -18.32 -2.03 11.80
N GLN A 135 -18.58 -1.65 10.55
CA GLN A 135 -18.52 -2.58 9.41
C GLN A 135 -17.10 -3.05 9.12
N LEU A 136 -16.12 -2.15 9.27
CA LEU A 136 -14.70 -2.46 9.01
C LEU A 136 -14.11 -3.44 10.01
N ARG A 137 -14.59 -3.43 11.26
CA ARG A 137 -14.02 -4.27 12.33
C ARG A 137 -14.12 -5.77 12.07
N TYR A 138 -15.05 -6.20 11.22
CA TYR A 138 -15.22 -7.61 10.88
C TYR A 138 -14.29 -8.08 9.75
N ASN A 139 -13.44 -7.19 9.27
CA ASN A 139 -12.50 -7.50 8.20
C ASN A 139 -11.09 -7.62 8.75
N ASP A 140 -10.37 -8.63 8.30
CA ASP A 140 -8.94 -8.77 8.62
C ASP A 140 -8.15 -7.63 8.00
N VAL A 141 -7.20 -7.10 8.75
CA VAL A 141 -6.34 -6.02 8.24
C VAL A 141 -5.28 -6.60 7.32
N LYS A 142 -5.32 -6.19 6.06
CA LYS A 142 -4.34 -6.59 5.04
C LYS A 142 -3.39 -5.43 4.81
N PHE A 143 -2.25 -5.48 5.49
CA PHE A 143 -1.32 -4.35 5.53
C PHE A 143 -0.65 -4.06 4.19
N GLN A 144 -0.61 -2.79 3.87
CA GLN A 144 0.16 -2.25 2.74
C GLN A 144 1.21 -1.29 3.28
N ILE A 145 2.35 -1.27 2.61
CA ILE A 145 3.44 -0.34 2.88
C ILE A 145 3.52 0.59 1.66
N CYS A 146 3.29 1.88 1.87
CA CYS A 146 3.40 2.88 0.81
C CYS A 146 4.61 3.74 1.08
N ILE A 147 5.65 3.61 0.26
CA ILE A 147 6.85 4.44 0.39
C ILE A 147 6.67 5.69 -0.46
N LEU A 148 6.73 6.84 0.19
CA LEU A 148 6.51 8.15 -0.42
C LEU A 148 7.81 8.90 -0.69
N ASN A 149 8.87 8.57 0.04
CA ASN A 149 10.19 9.22 -0.08
C ASN A 149 11.17 8.28 -0.76
N GLN A 150 11.69 8.70 -1.91
CA GLN A 150 12.63 7.91 -2.71
C GLN A 150 13.89 7.49 -1.93
N GLU A 151 14.33 8.29 -0.96
CA GLU A 151 15.51 7.94 -0.15
C GLU A 151 15.34 6.63 0.60
N ILE A 152 14.12 6.30 1.04
CA ILE A 152 13.85 5.04 1.73
C ILE A 152 14.09 3.88 0.77
N ILE A 153 13.67 4.01 -0.47
CA ILE A 153 13.91 3.00 -1.51
C ILE A 153 15.41 2.85 -1.75
N ASP A 154 16.10 3.97 -1.94
CA ASP A 154 17.52 3.97 -2.33
C ASP A 154 18.42 3.40 -1.25
N PHE A 155 18.10 3.62 0.03
CA PHE A 155 18.99 3.26 1.14
C PHE A 155 18.50 2.10 2.01
N ASN A 156 17.22 1.78 1.99
CA ASN A 156 16.64 0.82 2.93
C ASN A 156 15.83 -0.31 2.28
N LEU A 157 15.72 -0.32 0.96
CA LEU A 157 15.02 -1.36 0.20
C LEU A 157 15.99 -2.00 -0.78
N GLU A 158 16.12 -3.33 -0.74
CA GLU A 158 17.03 -4.07 -1.59
C GLU A 158 16.28 -5.10 -2.43
N PHE A 159 16.45 -5.07 -3.75
CA PHE A 159 15.84 -6.03 -4.66
C PHE A 159 16.49 -7.42 -4.46
N VAL A 160 15.66 -8.45 -4.34
CA VAL A 160 16.12 -9.82 -4.15
C VAL A 160 15.89 -10.67 -5.39
N GLU A 161 14.65 -10.77 -5.85
CA GLU A 161 14.30 -11.63 -6.98
C GLU A 161 12.94 -11.28 -7.57
N GLN A 162 12.69 -11.85 -8.75
CA GLN A 162 11.39 -11.78 -9.40
C GLN A 162 10.74 -13.17 -9.32
N LEU A 163 9.45 -13.20 -9.02
CA LEU A 163 8.64 -14.42 -9.05
C LEU A 163 7.59 -14.29 -10.15
N THR A 164 7.50 -15.32 -10.97
CA THR A 164 6.43 -15.45 -11.97
C THR A 164 5.44 -16.49 -11.48
N MET A 165 4.18 -16.35 -11.89
CA MET A 165 3.11 -17.22 -11.39
C MET A 165 2.47 -18.02 -12.51
#